data_64d562bd59544e01070c97d782e1c178
#
_entry.id   64d562bd59544e01070c97d782e1c178
#
_cell.length_a   1.000
_cell.length_b   1.000
_cell.length_c   1.000
_cell.angle_alpha   90.00
_cell.angle_beta   90.00
_cell.angle_gamma   90.00
#
_symmetry.space_group_name_H-M   'P 1'
#
loop_
_entity.id
_entity.type
_entity.pdbx_description
1 polymer ?
#
loop_
_entity_poly.entity_id
_entity_poly.type
_entity_poly.pdbx_seq_one_letter_code
_entity_poly.pdbx_strand_id
1 'polypeptide(L)'
;MISFKVLLLNILIIVSFPILLLQGLRVRKKTLKLPEPTGSRVGCCQCVNKVNSKADLKGHAQSKPSLALLIVGDSAAAGVGVSTQKQALSGWLVESLSTNYCINWELKAKAGVNSTDLLSMLQRAKPNSEPTVDSKSTPPSLLTSSQIFTSTHDFDTPLECRAFDVAVISIGVNDITGFTSLRKWRCNLKQIIEILKARFQCRFIVFTALPPMHEFPALPQPLRWVLGQKAKYLNAALLKLVNNYHGVNVLTLTLNPIDNSQSNNTHNYMAEDGFHPQVTGYQLWSNAVVKLINEELDELVGKNSHVG
;
A
#
# COMPACT_ATOMS: atom_id res chain seq x y z
N MET A 1 30.57 -1.09 13.47
CA MET A 1 31.32 -2.05 12.63
C MET A 1 30.45 -2.52 11.48
N ILE A 2 30.89 -2.32 10.24
CA ILE A 2 30.22 -2.88 9.04
C ILE A 2 30.47 -4.39 9.08
N SER A 3 29.42 -5.20 9.03
CA SER A 3 29.57 -6.65 9.00
C SER A 3 30.42 -7.05 7.78
N PHE A 4 31.36 -7.99 7.96
CA PHE A 4 32.19 -8.55 6.88
C PHE A 4 31.36 -8.96 5.65
N LYS A 5 30.16 -9.48 5.88
CA LYS A 5 29.21 -9.85 4.81
C LYS A 5 28.77 -8.63 3.97
N VAL A 6 28.58 -7.47 4.60
CA VAL A 6 28.20 -6.23 3.88
C VAL A 6 29.38 -5.70 3.07
N LEU A 7 30.59 -5.77 3.60
CA LEU A 7 31.80 -5.39 2.86
C LEU A 7 32.00 -6.28 1.64
N LEU A 8 31.88 -7.60 1.79
CA LEU A 8 32.02 -8.55 0.69
C LEU A 8 30.95 -8.33 -0.40
N LEU A 9 29.71 -8.06 0.01
CA LEU A 9 28.61 -7.73 -0.92
C LEU A 9 28.92 -6.46 -1.70
N ASN A 10 29.42 -5.43 -1.06
CA ASN A 10 29.78 -4.17 -1.74
C ASN A 10 30.91 -4.38 -2.75
N ILE A 11 31.95 -5.16 -2.41
CA ILE A 11 33.04 -5.51 -3.32
C ILE A 11 32.47 -6.28 -4.54
N LEU A 12 31.62 -7.28 -4.31
CA LEU A 12 31.00 -8.06 -5.37
C LEU A 12 30.14 -7.18 -6.30
N ILE A 13 29.38 -6.25 -5.73
CA ILE A 13 28.58 -5.28 -6.51
C ILE A 13 29.49 -4.40 -7.38
N ILE A 14 30.60 -3.90 -6.83
CA ILE A 14 31.55 -3.04 -7.56
C ILE A 14 32.18 -3.82 -8.72
N VAL A 15 32.69 -5.03 -8.46
CA VAL A 15 33.34 -5.88 -9.49
C VAL A 15 32.33 -6.31 -10.57
N SER A 16 31.10 -6.62 -10.17
CA SER A 16 30.04 -7.05 -11.10
C SER A 16 29.28 -5.87 -11.71
N PHE A 17 29.58 -4.62 -11.34
CA PHE A 17 28.79 -3.44 -11.73
C PHE A 17 28.54 -3.32 -13.24
N PRO A 18 29.52 -3.50 -14.15
CA PRO A 18 29.26 -3.43 -15.59
C PRO A 18 28.22 -4.47 -16.05
N ILE A 19 28.31 -5.70 -15.53
CA ILE A 19 27.39 -6.79 -15.87
C ILE A 19 26.00 -6.47 -15.32
N LEU A 20 25.92 -6.03 -14.06
CA LEU A 20 24.66 -5.65 -13.41
C LEU A 20 23.96 -4.51 -14.15
N LEU A 21 24.73 -3.50 -14.57
CA LEU A 21 24.22 -2.38 -15.35
C LEU A 21 23.65 -2.83 -16.70
N LEU A 22 24.40 -3.64 -17.45
CA LEU A 22 23.93 -4.19 -18.72
C LEU A 22 22.68 -5.05 -18.55
N GLN A 23 22.64 -5.90 -17.52
CA GLN A 23 21.47 -6.71 -17.21
C GLN A 23 20.28 -5.83 -16.82
N GLY A 24 20.47 -4.82 -15.98
CA GLY A 24 19.41 -3.87 -15.57
C GLY A 24 18.83 -3.11 -16.78
N LEU A 25 19.69 -2.59 -17.66
CA LEU A 25 19.26 -1.92 -18.89
C LEU A 25 18.49 -2.88 -19.81
N ARG A 26 18.96 -4.13 -19.96
CA ARG A 26 18.31 -5.14 -20.77
C ARG A 26 16.94 -5.54 -20.21
N VAL A 27 16.83 -5.73 -18.89
CA VAL A 27 15.57 -6.00 -18.20
C VAL A 27 14.61 -4.84 -18.43
N ARG A 28 15.02 -3.60 -18.14
CA ARG A 28 14.19 -2.40 -18.34
C ARG A 28 13.68 -2.25 -19.78
N LYS A 29 14.49 -2.64 -20.77
CA LYS A 29 14.12 -2.58 -22.20
C LYS A 29 13.17 -3.71 -22.60
N LYS A 30 13.35 -4.92 -22.03
CA LYS A 30 12.61 -6.13 -22.43
C LYS A 30 11.34 -6.35 -21.65
N THR A 31 11.26 -5.84 -20.41
CA THR A 31 10.08 -6.02 -19.56
C THR A 31 8.87 -5.31 -20.18
N LEU A 32 7.78 -6.05 -20.29
CA LEU A 32 6.50 -5.51 -20.73
C LEU A 32 6.06 -4.40 -19.75
N LYS A 33 5.75 -3.23 -20.30
CA LYS A 33 5.22 -2.12 -19.52
C LYS A 33 3.72 -2.28 -19.40
N LEU A 34 3.26 -2.78 -18.28
CA LEU A 34 1.84 -2.89 -17.98
C LEU A 34 1.29 -1.51 -17.55
N PRO A 35 0.09 -1.13 -18.00
CA PRO A 35 -0.56 0.11 -17.57
C PRO A 35 -1.04 -0.01 -16.13
N GLU A 36 -1.31 1.13 -15.50
CA GLU A 36 -2.07 1.17 -14.27
C GLU A 36 -3.54 0.83 -14.55
N PRO A 37 -4.22 0.12 -13.64
CA PRO A 37 -5.60 -0.31 -13.86
C PRO A 37 -6.57 0.86 -13.86
N THR A 38 -7.66 0.70 -14.62
CA THR A 38 -8.77 1.67 -14.65
C THR A 38 -9.67 1.53 -13.42
N GLY A 39 -10.32 2.61 -13.01
CA GLY A 39 -11.29 2.59 -11.92
C GLY A 39 -11.06 3.68 -10.89
N SER A 40 -11.95 3.74 -9.89
CA SER A 40 -11.89 4.77 -8.86
C SER A 40 -10.67 4.57 -7.95
N ARG A 41 -10.08 5.68 -7.54
CA ARG A 41 -8.99 5.75 -6.54
C ARG A 41 -9.46 6.33 -5.21
N VAL A 42 -10.73 6.63 -5.12
CA VAL A 42 -11.40 7.08 -3.89
C VAL A 42 -12.79 6.47 -3.85
N GLY A 43 -13.34 6.34 -2.67
CA GLY A 43 -14.71 5.89 -2.51
C GLY A 43 -15.16 5.95 -1.07
N CYS A 44 -16.47 6.01 -0.92
CA CYS A 44 -17.17 5.83 0.34
C CYS A 44 -18.19 4.70 0.11
N CYS A 45 -18.02 3.59 0.82
CA CYS A 45 -19.07 2.59 0.89
C CYS A 45 -20.16 3.16 1.80
N GLN A 46 -21.20 3.73 1.21
CA GLN A 46 -22.39 4.08 1.97
C GLN A 46 -22.93 2.81 2.60
N CYS A 47 -23.02 2.78 3.92
CA CYS A 47 -23.86 1.81 4.62
C CYS A 47 -25.30 2.11 4.22
N VAL A 48 -25.73 1.58 3.07
CA VAL A 48 -27.15 1.59 2.72
C VAL A 48 -27.84 0.73 3.77
N ASN A 49 -28.40 1.37 4.77
CA ASN A 49 -29.46 0.75 5.53
C ASN A 49 -30.54 0.40 4.50
N LYS A 50 -30.59 -0.85 4.05
CA LYS A 50 -31.74 -1.38 3.34
C LYS A 50 -32.90 -1.40 4.33
N VAL A 51 -33.50 -0.24 4.56
CA VAL A 51 -34.84 -0.15 5.09
C VAL A 51 -35.78 -0.53 3.96
N ASN A 52 -35.76 -1.81 3.62
CA ASN A 52 -36.78 -2.39 2.75
C ASN A 52 -37.80 -3.05 3.67
N SER A 53 -38.98 -2.44 3.63
CA SER A 53 -40.26 -2.94 4.15
C SER A 53 -40.62 -2.53 5.60
N LYS A 54 -41.89 -2.10 5.70
CA LYS A 54 -42.62 -1.64 6.88
C LYS A 54 -42.84 -2.70 8.00
N ALA A 55 -41.96 -3.71 8.10
CA ALA A 55 -42.19 -4.83 9.02
C ALA A 55 -41.20 -4.94 10.20
N ASP A 56 -40.06 -4.21 10.25
CA ASP A 56 -39.05 -4.41 11.29
C ASP A 56 -38.87 -3.17 12.20
N LEU A 57 -39.90 -2.79 12.92
CA LEU A 57 -39.84 -1.71 13.93
C LEU A 57 -39.24 -2.14 15.29
N LYS A 58 -38.55 -3.29 15.37
CA LYS A 58 -37.96 -3.78 16.65
C LYS A 58 -36.56 -4.43 16.51
N GLY A 59 -35.78 -4.08 15.50
CA GLY A 59 -34.38 -4.52 15.39
C GLY A 59 -33.46 -3.29 15.37
N HIS A 60 -32.62 -3.10 16.39
CA HIS A 60 -31.50 -2.16 16.33
C HIS A 60 -30.57 -2.64 15.24
N ALA A 61 -30.73 -2.14 14.00
CA ALA A 61 -29.75 -2.34 12.95
C ALA A 61 -28.47 -1.61 13.42
N GLN A 62 -27.55 -2.36 13.99
CA GLN A 62 -26.27 -1.86 14.45
C GLN A 62 -25.52 -1.33 13.21
N SER A 63 -25.40 -0.02 13.09
CA SER A 63 -24.68 0.61 11.98
C SER A 63 -23.20 0.20 12.06
N LYS A 64 -22.64 -0.28 10.92
CA LYS A 64 -21.22 -0.63 10.88
C LYS A 64 -20.36 0.56 11.28
N PRO A 65 -19.30 0.36 12.07
CA PRO A 65 -18.36 1.42 12.41
C PRO A 65 -17.70 1.98 11.15
N SER A 66 -17.40 3.28 11.14
CA SER A 66 -16.69 3.94 10.05
C SER A 66 -15.21 3.61 10.12
N LEU A 67 -14.58 3.41 8.96
CA LEU A 67 -13.14 3.20 8.82
C LEU A 67 -12.59 4.06 7.67
N ALA A 68 -11.67 4.96 7.98
CA ALA A 68 -10.97 5.77 7.00
C ALA A 68 -9.64 5.09 6.61
N LEU A 69 -9.50 4.68 5.33
CA LEU A 69 -8.37 3.92 4.81
C LEU A 69 -7.59 4.74 3.79
N LEU A 70 -6.28 4.90 4.01
CA LEU A 70 -5.34 5.47 3.06
C LEU A 70 -4.44 4.37 2.49
N ILE A 71 -4.31 4.28 1.17
CA ILE A 71 -3.39 3.37 0.49
C ILE A 71 -2.39 4.22 -0.28
N VAL A 72 -1.11 4.05 -0.02
CA VAL A 72 -0.05 4.84 -0.69
C VAL A 72 1.08 3.94 -1.18
N GLY A 73 1.73 4.35 -2.28
CA GLY A 73 2.89 3.60 -2.71
C GLY A 73 3.25 3.68 -4.19
N ASP A 74 3.88 2.61 -4.64
CA ASP A 74 4.42 2.47 -5.99
C ASP A 74 3.45 1.74 -6.96
N SER A 75 3.99 1.13 -8.02
CA SER A 75 3.21 0.41 -9.02
C SER A 75 2.37 -0.73 -8.46
N ALA A 76 2.86 -1.43 -7.42
CA ALA A 76 2.13 -2.52 -6.80
C ALA A 76 0.92 -1.99 -5.99
N ALA A 77 1.07 -0.87 -5.27
CA ALA A 77 -0.06 -0.20 -4.64
C ALA A 77 -1.05 0.36 -5.68
N ALA A 78 -0.55 0.90 -6.80
CA ALA A 78 -1.38 1.40 -7.90
C ALA A 78 -2.17 0.30 -8.62
N GLY A 79 -1.80 -0.97 -8.45
CA GLY A 79 -2.50 -2.11 -9.03
C GLY A 79 -1.99 -2.54 -10.40
N VAL A 80 -0.74 -2.19 -10.77
CA VAL A 80 -0.15 -2.66 -12.03
C VAL A 80 -0.13 -4.19 -12.05
N GLY A 81 -0.53 -4.77 -13.18
CA GLY A 81 -0.66 -6.23 -13.35
C GLY A 81 -2.10 -6.74 -13.46
N VAL A 82 -3.08 -5.86 -13.23
CA VAL A 82 -4.52 -6.16 -13.41
C VAL A 82 -5.21 -5.07 -14.21
N SER A 83 -6.40 -5.34 -14.73
CA SER A 83 -7.11 -4.43 -15.65
C SER A 83 -7.94 -3.36 -14.93
N THR A 84 -8.42 -3.65 -13.72
CA THR A 84 -9.30 -2.75 -12.97
C THR A 84 -8.89 -2.62 -11.52
N GLN A 85 -9.19 -1.47 -10.91
CA GLN A 85 -8.94 -1.24 -9.48
C GLN A 85 -9.67 -2.25 -8.57
N LYS A 86 -10.79 -2.80 -9.01
CA LYS A 86 -11.49 -3.86 -8.26
C LYS A 86 -10.65 -5.13 -8.09
N GLN A 87 -9.76 -5.42 -9.04
CA GLN A 87 -8.87 -6.58 -9.03
C GLN A 87 -7.51 -6.28 -8.38
N ALA A 88 -7.22 -5.00 -8.09
CA ALA A 88 -6.01 -4.54 -7.42
C ALA A 88 -6.10 -4.66 -5.89
N LEU A 89 -5.01 -4.35 -5.21
CA LEU A 89 -4.94 -4.33 -3.74
C LEU A 89 -6.06 -3.49 -3.11
N SER A 90 -6.29 -2.28 -3.65
CA SER A 90 -7.33 -1.36 -3.15
C SER A 90 -8.73 -1.96 -3.23
N GLY A 91 -9.08 -2.59 -4.34
CA GLY A 91 -10.41 -3.19 -4.53
C GLY A 91 -10.66 -4.34 -3.55
N TRP A 92 -9.72 -5.27 -3.45
CA TRP A 92 -9.84 -6.41 -2.52
C TRP A 92 -9.85 -5.97 -1.05
N LEU A 93 -9.05 -4.95 -0.66
CA LEU A 93 -9.08 -4.39 0.70
C LEU A 93 -10.44 -3.80 1.02
N VAL A 94 -10.96 -2.94 0.13
CA VAL A 94 -12.25 -2.28 0.33
C VAL A 94 -13.40 -3.30 0.38
N GLU A 95 -13.42 -4.27 -0.52
CA GLU A 95 -14.43 -5.33 -0.56
C GLU A 95 -14.42 -6.14 0.75
N SER A 96 -13.26 -6.62 1.17
CA SER A 96 -13.14 -7.46 2.37
C SER A 96 -13.46 -6.69 3.66
N LEU A 97 -12.95 -5.46 3.82
CA LEU A 97 -13.20 -4.64 5.01
C LEU A 97 -14.66 -4.13 5.07
N SER A 98 -15.32 -3.94 3.91
CA SER A 98 -16.72 -3.48 3.87
C SER A 98 -17.72 -4.48 4.47
N THR A 99 -17.31 -5.72 4.71
CA THR A 99 -18.12 -6.69 5.45
C THR A 99 -18.38 -6.25 6.90
N ASN A 100 -17.40 -5.60 7.53
CA ASN A 100 -17.44 -5.21 8.94
C ASN A 100 -17.51 -3.69 9.17
N TYR A 101 -17.06 -2.89 8.19
CA TYR A 101 -16.90 -1.45 8.32
C TYR A 101 -17.60 -0.67 7.20
N CYS A 102 -17.94 0.59 7.50
CA CYS A 102 -18.30 1.59 6.51
C CYS A 102 -17.01 2.30 6.04
N ILE A 103 -16.52 1.93 4.85
CA ILE A 103 -15.18 2.33 4.39
C ILE A 103 -15.22 3.67 3.66
N ASN A 104 -14.38 4.61 4.09
CA ASN A 104 -14.00 5.80 3.32
C ASN A 104 -12.52 5.66 2.95
N TRP A 105 -12.20 5.53 1.68
CA TRP A 105 -10.85 5.19 1.25
C TRP A 105 -10.28 6.10 0.17
N GLU A 106 -8.95 6.21 0.16
CA GLU A 106 -8.19 6.97 -0.83
C GLU A 106 -6.92 6.23 -1.21
N LEU A 107 -6.63 6.15 -2.52
CA LEU A 107 -5.43 5.57 -3.10
C LEU A 107 -4.57 6.66 -3.72
N LYS A 108 -3.36 6.86 -3.19
CA LYS A 108 -2.32 7.73 -3.73
C LYS A 108 -1.09 6.92 -4.08
N ALA A 109 -1.09 6.33 -5.26
CA ALA A 109 -0.01 5.47 -5.74
C ALA A 109 0.26 5.72 -7.22
N LYS A 110 1.52 5.54 -7.64
CA LYS A 110 1.97 5.75 -9.02
C LYS A 110 3.15 4.84 -9.35
N ALA A 111 3.15 4.30 -10.56
CA ALA A 111 4.25 3.48 -11.03
C ALA A 111 5.58 4.24 -11.03
N GLY A 112 6.65 3.60 -10.55
CA GLY A 112 7.99 4.17 -10.50
C GLY A 112 8.32 5.00 -9.26
N VAL A 113 7.36 5.27 -8.39
CA VAL A 113 7.55 6.03 -7.14
C VAL A 113 8.48 5.30 -6.19
N ASN A 114 9.45 6.00 -5.62
CA ASN A 114 10.32 5.53 -4.54
C ASN A 114 9.99 6.21 -3.20
N SER A 115 10.69 5.85 -2.13
CA SER A 115 10.42 6.41 -0.79
C SER A 115 10.61 7.92 -0.69
N THR A 116 11.47 8.53 -1.53
CA THR A 116 11.66 9.99 -1.56
C THR A 116 10.47 10.68 -2.21
N ASP A 117 9.95 10.11 -3.29
CA ASP A 117 8.79 10.65 -4.01
C ASP A 117 7.54 10.57 -3.13
N LEU A 118 7.34 9.43 -2.46
CA LEU A 118 6.24 9.24 -1.51
C LEU A 118 6.33 10.24 -0.34
N LEU A 119 7.52 10.42 0.25
CA LEU A 119 7.75 11.42 1.29
C LEU A 119 7.40 12.82 0.81
N SER A 120 7.87 13.19 -0.39
CA SER A 120 7.60 14.50 -0.99
C SER A 120 6.10 14.73 -1.24
N MET A 121 5.37 13.69 -1.66
CA MET A 121 3.92 13.74 -1.84
C MET A 121 3.21 14.02 -0.50
N LEU A 122 3.55 13.29 0.55
CA LEU A 122 2.96 13.48 1.88
C LEU A 122 3.30 14.85 2.48
N GLN A 123 4.50 15.39 2.23
CA GLN A 123 4.91 16.72 2.68
C GLN A 123 4.10 17.85 2.02
N ARG A 124 3.70 17.67 0.76
CA ARG A 124 2.88 18.64 0.00
C ARG A 124 1.39 18.60 0.35
N ALA A 125 0.95 17.71 1.24
CA ALA A 125 -0.44 17.63 1.65
C ALA A 125 -0.93 18.99 2.19
N LYS A 126 -2.13 19.40 1.76
CA LYS A 126 -2.72 20.68 2.16
C LYS A 126 -3.45 20.52 3.50
N PRO A 127 -3.41 21.54 4.39
CA PRO A 127 -4.30 21.58 5.53
C PRO A 127 -5.76 21.47 5.02
N ASN A 128 -6.63 20.83 5.83
CA ASN A 128 -8.07 20.90 5.54
C ASN A 128 -8.45 22.37 5.39
N SER A 129 -8.89 22.77 4.21
CA SER A 129 -9.62 23.99 4.06
C SER A 129 -10.92 23.81 4.85
N GLU A 130 -11.09 24.56 5.94
CA GLU A 130 -12.42 24.70 6.55
C GLU A 130 -13.38 25.05 5.42
N PRO A 131 -14.58 24.44 5.35
CA PRO A 131 -15.56 24.86 4.38
C PRO A 131 -15.80 26.34 4.64
N THR A 132 -15.32 27.19 3.74
CA THR A 132 -15.71 28.61 3.71
C THR A 132 -17.21 28.59 3.49
N VAL A 133 -17.96 28.84 4.56
CA VAL A 133 -19.39 29.12 4.48
C VAL A 133 -19.51 30.49 3.82
N ASP A 134 -19.49 30.49 2.51
CA ASP A 134 -19.95 31.64 1.74
C ASP A 134 -21.44 31.81 2.01
N SER A 135 -21.74 32.77 2.88
CA SER A 135 -23.08 33.13 3.33
C SER A 135 -23.93 33.84 2.26
N LYS A 136 -23.81 33.40 1.00
CA LYS A 136 -24.69 33.85 -0.11
C LYS A 136 -24.72 32.80 -1.22
N SER A 137 -25.46 31.75 -1.05
CA SER A 137 -26.10 31.04 -2.17
C SER A 137 -27.07 29.97 -1.66
N THR A 138 -28.29 30.11 -2.07
CA THR A 138 -29.40 29.16 -2.29
C THR A 138 -29.32 27.79 -1.64
N PRO A 139 -30.39 27.25 -0.99
CA PRO A 139 -30.40 25.93 -0.36
C PRO A 139 -30.05 24.84 -1.38
N PRO A 140 -29.29 23.79 -0.98
CA PRO A 140 -28.86 22.73 -1.89
C PRO A 140 -30.04 21.83 -2.23
N SER A 141 -30.80 22.19 -3.24
CA SER A 141 -31.75 21.29 -3.90
C SER A 141 -30.98 20.46 -4.93
N LEU A 142 -30.89 19.16 -4.69
CA LEU A 142 -30.59 18.10 -5.69
C LEU A 142 -29.28 18.23 -6.48
N LEU A 143 -28.16 18.04 -5.83
CA LEU A 143 -26.96 17.60 -6.54
C LEU A 143 -27.09 16.12 -6.85
N THR A 144 -27.37 15.81 -8.10
CA THR A 144 -27.34 14.46 -8.65
C THR A 144 -25.94 13.87 -8.49
N SER A 145 -25.89 12.62 -8.08
CA SER A 145 -24.70 11.80 -7.77
C SER A 145 -23.66 11.64 -8.90
N SER A 146 -23.84 12.33 -10.04
CA SER A 146 -22.96 12.28 -11.20
C SER A 146 -21.88 13.37 -11.26
N GLN A 147 -21.89 14.38 -10.38
CA GLN A 147 -20.93 15.51 -10.43
C GLN A 147 -19.76 15.40 -9.45
N ILE A 148 -19.69 14.37 -8.61
CA ILE A 148 -18.62 14.20 -7.59
C ILE A 148 -17.37 13.49 -8.16
N PHE A 149 -17.40 13.01 -9.40
CA PHE A 149 -16.40 12.05 -9.90
C PHE A 149 -15.39 12.57 -10.93
N THR A 150 -15.19 13.88 -11.09
CA THR A 150 -14.23 14.41 -12.08
C THR A 150 -12.96 15.05 -11.51
N SER A 151 -12.69 14.99 -10.21
CA SER A 151 -11.36 15.32 -9.72
C SER A 151 -10.44 14.14 -9.92
N THR A 152 -9.44 14.28 -10.79
CA THR A 152 -8.36 13.32 -10.97
C THR A 152 -7.62 13.17 -9.64
N HIS A 153 -7.95 12.13 -8.87
CA HIS A 153 -7.22 11.75 -7.64
C HIS A 153 -5.88 11.10 -8.02
N ASP A 154 -5.09 11.81 -8.83
CA ASP A 154 -3.79 11.38 -9.25
C ASP A 154 -2.77 11.54 -8.10
N PHE A 155 -1.66 10.78 -8.15
CA PHE A 155 -0.56 10.87 -7.19
C PHE A 155 0.00 12.30 -7.06
N ASP A 156 -0.02 13.06 -8.15
CA ASP A 156 0.52 14.40 -8.21
C ASP A 156 -0.42 15.48 -7.61
N THR A 157 -1.72 15.17 -7.43
CA THR A 157 -2.63 16.08 -6.72
C THR A 157 -2.36 16.04 -5.22
N PRO A 158 -2.25 17.20 -4.54
CA PRO A 158 -2.02 17.25 -3.10
C PRO A 158 -3.10 16.46 -2.34
N LEU A 159 -2.65 15.64 -1.40
CA LEU A 159 -3.51 14.96 -0.45
C LEU A 159 -4.06 16.00 0.55
N GLU A 160 -5.32 15.90 0.93
CA GLU A 160 -5.87 16.72 2.02
C GLU A 160 -5.50 16.11 3.37
N CYS A 161 -5.08 16.97 4.31
CA CYS A 161 -4.79 16.53 5.67
C CYS A 161 -6.09 16.25 6.41
N ARG A 162 -6.53 15.00 6.37
CA ARG A 162 -7.66 14.48 7.16
C ARG A 162 -7.21 13.27 7.97
N ALA A 163 -7.96 12.92 9.00
CA ALA A 163 -7.67 11.73 9.76
C ALA A 163 -7.95 10.46 8.95
N PHE A 164 -7.05 9.48 9.08
CA PHE A 164 -7.25 8.12 8.61
C PHE A 164 -7.04 7.15 9.77
N ASP A 165 -7.89 6.15 9.88
CA ASP A 165 -7.71 5.10 10.90
C ASP A 165 -6.55 4.21 10.54
N VAL A 166 -6.44 3.83 9.26
CA VAL A 166 -5.43 2.91 8.74
C VAL A 166 -4.73 3.49 7.51
N ALA A 167 -3.40 3.36 7.47
CA ALA A 167 -2.60 3.61 6.27
C ALA A 167 -1.88 2.31 5.84
N VAL A 168 -2.06 1.90 4.59
CA VAL A 168 -1.35 0.77 3.96
C VAL A 168 -0.31 1.31 2.99
N ILE A 169 0.95 0.92 3.17
CA ILE A 169 2.10 1.45 2.42
C ILE A 169 2.80 0.33 1.69
N SER A 170 2.84 0.41 0.36
CA SER A 170 3.67 -0.47 -0.49
C SER A 170 4.70 0.37 -1.22
N ILE A 171 5.96 0.28 -0.79
CA ILE A 171 7.04 1.09 -1.34
C ILE A 171 8.38 0.36 -1.20
N GLY A 172 9.32 0.62 -2.13
CA GLY A 172 10.71 0.26 -1.95
C GLY A 172 11.33 -0.56 -3.08
N VAL A 173 10.55 -1.15 -3.97
CA VAL A 173 11.11 -1.85 -5.16
C VAL A 173 11.91 -0.84 -6.01
N ASN A 174 11.42 0.39 -6.17
CA ASN A 174 12.12 1.44 -6.87
C ASN A 174 13.32 1.99 -6.09
N ASP A 175 13.33 1.89 -4.76
CA ASP A 175 14.49 2.18 -3.92
C ASP A 175 15.61 1.15 -4.13
N ILE A 176 15.23 -0.13 -4.32
CA ILE A 176 16.20 -1.18 -4.64
C ILE A 176 16.85 -0.92 -6.00
N THR A 177 16.04 -0.74 -7.04
CA THR A 177 16.52 -0.54 -8.42
C THR A 177 17.18 0.80 -8.64
N GLY A 178 16.76 1.85 -7.93
CA GLY A 178 17.35 3.18 -7.90
C GLY A 178 18.57 3.33 -6.97
N PHE A 179 19.05 2.23 -6.37
CA PHE A 179 20.20 2.20 -5.47
C PHE A 179 20.12 3.18 -4.29
N THR A 180 18.90 3.46 -3.77
CA THR A 180 18.72 4.24 -2.54
C THR A 180 19.59 3.65 -1.42
N SER A 181 20.35 4.52 -0.73
CA SER A 181 21.20 4.09 0.37
C SER A 181 20.35 3.68 1.58
N LEU A 182 20.86 2.75 2.40
CA LEU A 182 20.19 2.31 3.62
C LEU A 182 19.87 3.45 4.59
N ARG A 183 20.80 4.44 4.68
CA ARG A 183 20.60 5.63 5.51
C ARG A 183 19.42 6.47 5.00
N LYS A 184 19.36 6.72 3.68
CA LYS A 184 18.27 7.50 3.06
C LYS A 184 16.95 6.77 3.20
N TRP A 185 16.91 5.45 2.93
CA TRP A 185 15.75 4.60 3.11
C TRP A 185 15.16 4.73 4.52
N ARG A 186 15.98 4.53 5.56
CA ARG A 186 15.54 4.65 6.95
C ARG A 186 15.05 6.05 7.30
N CYS A 187 15.75 7.10 6.82
CA CYS A 187 15.36 8.49 7.04
C CYS A 187 14.00 8.81 6.43
N ASN A 188 13.78 8.38 5.18
CA ASN A 188 12.52 8.58 4.46
C ASN A 188 11.36 7.87 5.19
N LEU A 189 11.53 6.59 5.53
CA LEU A 189 10.48 5.83 6.23
C LEU A 189 10.14 6.43 7.59
N LYS A 190 11.15 6.87 8.35
CA LYS A 190 10.94 7.55 9.62
C LYS A 190 10.05 8.78 9.43
N GLN A 191 10.37 9.65 8.49
CA GLN A 191 9.59 10.86 8.22
C GLN A 191 8.18 10.54 7.69
N ILE A 192 8.03 9.50 6.85
CA ILE A 192 6.71 9.02 6.38
C ILE A 192 5.84 8.64 7.57
N ILE A 193 6.36 7.84 8.51
CA ILE A 193 5.62 7.44 9.73
C ILE A 193 5.23 8.68 10.55
N GLU A 194 6.18 9.59 10.78
CA GLU A 194 5.95 10.80 11.57
C GLU A 194 4.89 11.71 10.95
N ILE A 195 4.92 11.89 9.63
CA ILE A 195 3.89 12.67 8.90
C ILE A 195 2.52 11.99 8.98
N LEU A 196 2.45 10.68 8.75
CA LEU A 196 1.19 9.95 8.81
C LEU A 196 0.56 10.01 10.21
N LYS A 197 1.37 9.90 11.27
CA LYS A 197 0.88 10.01 12.65
C LYS A 197 0.51 11.45 13.03
N ALA A 198 1.35 12.43 12.70
CA ALA A 198 1.16 13.80 13.16
C ALA A 198 0.13 14.58 12.34
N ARG A 199 0.17 14.46 11.00
CA ARG A 199 -0.68 15.27 10.10
C ARG A 199 -1.95 14.55 9.67
N PHE A 200 -1.88 13.24 9.50
CA PHE A 200 -3.01 12.41 9.07
C PHE A 200 -3.63 11.61 10.20
N GLN A 201 -3.11 11.74 11.43
CA GLN A 201 -3.62 11.10 12.64
C GLN A 201 -3.82 9.58 12.50
N CYS A 202 -3.02 8.93 11.64
CA CYS A 202 -3.13 7.50 11.39
C CYS A 202 -2.93 6.72 12.69
N ARG A 203 -3.94 5.94 13.08
CA ARG A 203 -3.90 5.11 14.27
C ARG A 203 -3.06 3.86 14.03
N PHE A 204 -3.24 3.24 12.87
CA PHE A 204 -2.52 2.05 12.47
C PHE A 204 -1.87 2.22 11.09
N ILE A 205 -0.59 1.85 10.97
CA ILE A 205 0.19 1.94 9.73
C ILE A 205 0.74 0.56 9.41
N VAL A 206 0.40 0.03 8.23
CA VAL A 206 0.91 -1.24 7.72
C VAL A 206 1.87 -0.98 6.57
N PHE A 207 3.15 -1.29 6.77
CA PHE A 207 4.07 -1.43 5.67
C PHE A 207 3.98 -2.84 5.10
N THR A 208 3.93 -2.98 3.80
CA THR A 208 4.15 -4.26 3.17
C THR A 208 5.65 -4.43 2.94
N ALA A 209 6.22 -5.54 3.37
CA ALA A 209 7.63 -5.83 3.16
C ALA A 209 7.94 -5.90 1.66
N LEU A 210 9.16 -5.52 1.30
CA LEU A 210 9.67 -5.68 -0.04
C LEU A 210 9.61 -7.16 -0.46
N PRO A 211 9.16 -7.45 -1.68
CA PRO A 211 9.01 -8.81 -2.14
C PRO A 211 10.37 -9.53 -2.26
N PRO A 212 10.37 -10.86 -2.27
CA PRO A 212 11.59 -11.66 -2.40
C PRO A 212 12.13 -11.59 -3.84
N MET A 213 12.80 -10.48 -4.19
CA MET A 213 13.26 -10.22 -5.57
C MET A 213 14.20 -11.30 -6.13
N HIS A 214 14.79 -12.15 -5.28
CA HIS A 214 15.58 -13.31 -5.70
C HIS A 214 14.72 -14.43 -6.33
N GLU A 215 13.40 -14.34 -6.20
CA GLU A 215 12.44 -15.27 -6.80
C GLU A 215 11.82 -14.74 -8.10
N PHE A 216 12.08 -13.48 -8.47
CA PHE A 216 11.47 -12.84 -9.65
C PHE A 216 11.99 -13.46 -10.95
N PRO A 217 11.13 -14.11 -11.75
CA PRO A 217 11.55 -14.79 -12.97
C PRO A 217 12.12 -13.85 -14.04
N ALA A 218 11.64 -12.59 -14.08
CA ALA A 218 12.12 -11.59 -15.03
C ALA A 218 13.56 -11.12 -14.79
N LEU A 219 14.14 -11.39 -13.62
CA LEU A 219 15.49 -10.97 -13.27
C LEU A 219 16.53 -12.05 -13.60
N PRO A 220 17.57 -11.76 -14.43
CA PRO A 220 18.67 -12.69 -14.67
C PRO A 220 19.65 -12.74 -13.50
N GLN A 221 20.42 -13.84 -13.39
CA GLN A 221 21.58 -13.91 -12.48
C GLN A 221 22.79 -13.20 -13.14
N PRO A 222 23.64 -12.51 -12.34
CA PRO A 222 23.62 -12.31 -10.88
C PRO A 222 22.72 -11.15 -10.37
N LEU A 223 22.11 -10.36 -11.25
CA LEU A 223 21.28 -9.19 -10.88
C LEU A 223 20.17 -9.59 -9.88
N ARG A 224 19.49 -10.70 -10.14
CA ARG A 224 18.43 -11.27 -9.28
C ARG A 224 18.93 -11.47 -7.85
N TRP A 225 20.08 -12.08 -7.68
CA TRP A 225 20.66 -12.32 -6.37
C TRP A 225 21.03 -11.02 -5.66
N VAL A 226 21.67 -10.07 -6.35
CA VAL A 226 22.07 -8.77 -5.79
C VAL A 226 20.85 -7.97 -5.31
N LEU A 227 19.80 -7.86 -6.15
CA LEU A 227 18.57 -7.15 -5.78
C LEU A 227 17.85 -7.85 -4.63
N GLY A 228 17.84 -9.19 -4.61
CA GLY A 228 17.30 -9.98 -3.51
C GLY A 228 18.03 -9.74 -2.19
N GLN A 229 19.37 -9.67 -2.19
CA GLN A 229 20.13 -9.32 -0.97
C GLN A 229 19.80 -7.88 -0.52
N LYS A 230 19.71 -6.94 -1.46
CA LYS A 230 19.35 -5.55 -1.13
C LYS A 230 17.95 -5.47 -0.52
N ALA A 231 16.96 -6.20 -1.07
CA ALA A 231 15.62 -6.29 -0.49
C ALA A 231 15.65 -6.79 0.97
N LYS A 232 16.42 -7.85 1.26
CA LYS A 232 16.59 -8.37 2.63
C LYS A 232 17.16 -7.32 3.58
N TYR A 233 18.17 -6.54 3.17
CA TYR A 233 18.75 -5.48 4.01
C TYR A 233 17.77 -4.32 4.26
N LEU A 234 17.02 -3.92 3.24
CA LEU A 234 16.02 -2.86 3.40
C LEU A 234 14.86 -3.32 4.28
N ASN A 235 14.39 -4.57 4.15
CA ASN A 235 13.37 -5.16 5.03
C ASN A 235 13.85 -5.26 6.48
N ALA A 236 15.07 -5.70 6.72
CA ALA A 236 15.64 -5.76 8.06
C ALA A 236 15.72 -4.36 8.71
N ALA A 237 16.02 -3.33 7.92
CA ALA A 237 16.03 -1.95 8.39
C ALA A 237 14.63 -1.41 8.67
N LEU A 238 13.63 -1.77 7.84
CA LEU A 238 12.21 -1.44 8.05
C LEU A 238 11.71 -2.08 9.34
N LEU A 239 11.89 -3.40 9.52
CA LEU A 239 11.50 -4.12 10.74
C LEU A 239 12.12 -3.50 12.00
N LYS A 240 13.42 -3.18 11.96
CA LYS A 240 14.08 -2.51 13.08
C LYS A 240 13.53 -1.12 13.36
N LEU A 241 13.12 -0.38 12.33
CA LEU A 241 12.55 0.95 12.46
C LEU A 241 11.17 0.90 13.12
N VAL A 242 10.26 0.05 12.62
CA VAL A 242 8.87 -0.01 13.08
C VAL A 242 8.74 -0.46 14.54
N ASN A 243 9.67 -1.27 15.05
CA ASN A 243 9.71 -1.68 16.44
C ASN A 243 9.83 -0.50 17.44
N ASN A 244 10.14 0.71 16.96
CA ASN A 244 10.18 1.91 17.81
C ASN A 244 8.85 2.70 17.79
N TYR A 245 7.84 2.21 17.09
CA TYR A 245 6.57 2.92 16.94
C TYR A 245 5.39 2.01 17.32
N HIS A 246 4.52 2.53 18.17
CA HIS A 246 3.24 1.87 18.46
C HIS A 246 2.26 2.03 17.29
N GLY A 247 1.49 0.97 16.98
CA GLY A 247 0.53 0.99 15.87
C GLY A 247 1.19 1.11 14.49
N VAL A 248 2.42 0.57 14.33
CA VAL A 248 3.10 0.46 13.05
C VAL A 248 3.62 -0.96 12.88
N ASN A 249 3.15 -1.65 11.87
CA ASN A 249 3.50 -3.05 11.62
C ASN A 249 4.07 -3.26 10.21
N VAL A 250 4.75 -4.37 10.02
CA VAL A 250 5.26 -4.82 8.73
C VAL A 250 4.62 -6.16 8.39
N LEU A 251 3.86 -6.18 7.30
CA LEU A 251 3.37 -7.41 6.72
C LEU A 251 4.46 -8.05 5.86
N THR A 252 4.92 -9.22 6.24
CA THR A 252 5.81 -10.06 5.42
C THR A 252 4.97 -11.10 4.69
N LEU A 253 4.93 -11.01 3.35
CA LEU A 253 4.27 -12.00 2.52
C LEU A 253 5.29 -13.09 2.14
N THR A 254 4.97 -14.34 2.44
CA THR A 254 5.58 -15.49 1.79
C THR A 254 4.67 -15.89 0.64
N LEU A 255 5.15 -15.76 -0.60
CA LEU A 255 4.41 -16.15 -1.81
C LEU A 255 4.28 -17.67 -1.97
N ASN A 256 4.88 -18.45 -1.07
CA ASN A 256 4.71 -19.89 -0.99
C ASN A 256 3.57 -20.19 0.00
N PRO A 257 2.37 -20.56 -0.47
CA PRO A 257 1.41 -21.19 0.43
C PRO A 257 2.05 -22.47 0.98
N ILE A 258 2.04 -22.62 2.30
CA ILE A 258 2.48 -23.84 3.01
C ILE A 258 1.47 -24.97 2.75
N ASP A 259 0.92 -25.07 1.60
CA ASP A 259 0.05 -26.18 1.21
C ASP A 259 0.82 -27.05 0.23
N ASN A 260 1.40 -28.12 0.81
CA ASN A 260 2.25 -29.13 0.15
C ASN A 260 1.53 -29.95 -0.93
N SER A 261 0.38 -29.53 -1.46
CA SER A 261 -0.42 -30.41 -2.30
C SER A 261 -0.47 -30.10 -3.78
N GLN A 262 0.03 -28.95 -4.30
CA GLN A 262 0.18 -28.85 -5.77
C GLN A 262 1.13 -27.73 -6.21
N SER A 263 2.19 -28.14 -6.86
CA SER A 263 3.06 -27.43 -7.81
C SER A 263 3.69 -26.08 -7.37
N ASN A 264 5.02 -26.06 -7.36
CA ASN A 264 5.96 -24.91 -7.28
C ASN A 264 5.77 -23.87 -8.41
N ASN A 265 4.57 -23.33 -8.62
CA ASN A 265 4.31 -22.36 -9.66
C ASN A 265 4.09 -20.96 -9.04
N THR A 266 5.19 -20.25 -8.72
CA THR A 266 5.20 -18.78 -8.50
C THR A 266 4.58 -18.02 -9.68
N HIS A 267 4.48 -18.62 -10.87
CA HIS A 267 3.79 -18.10 -12.04
C HIS A 267 2.30 -17.81 -11.82
N ASN A 268 1.65 -18.45 -10.86
CA ASN A 268 0.22 -18.23 -10.59
C ASN A 268 -0.09 -16.95 -9.83
N TYR A 269 0.92 -16.23 -9.29
CA TYR A 269 0.74 -15.01 -8.50
C TYR A 269 1.29 -13.76 -9.19
N MET A 270 2.06 -13.92 -10.25
CA MET A 270 2.73 -12.85 -10.97
C MET A 270 2.06 -12.58 -12.32
N ALA A 271 2.00 -11.32 -12.72
CA ALA A 271 1.56 -10.91 -14.04
C ALA A 271 2.58 -11.29 -15.13
N GLU A 272 2.22 -11.11 -16.39
CA GLU A 272 3.04 -11.48 -17.56
C GLU A 272 4.43 -10.83 -17.58
N ASP A 273 4.59 -9.69 -16.93
CA ASP A 273 5.88 -8.99 -16.86
C ASP A 273 6.87 -9.65 -15.89
N GLY A 274 6.42 -10.60 -15.06
CA GLY A 274 7.21 -11.32 -14.05
C GLY A 274 7.72 -10.45 -12.90
N PHE A 275 7.06 -9.27 -12.67
CA PHE A 275 7.37 -8.32 -11.59
C PHE A 275 6.18 -7.98 -10.71
N HIS A 276 5.01 -7.75 -11.31
CA HIS A 276 3.83 -7.30 -10.61
C HIS A 276 2.92 -8.48 -10.25
N PRO A 277 2.13 -8.36 -9.17
CA PRO A 277 1.12 -9.36 -8.86
C PRO A 277 0.03 -9.38 -9.94
N GLN A 278 -0.53 -10.55 -10.20
CA GLN A 278 -1.81 -10.68 -10.90
C GLN A 278 -2.99 -10.73 -9.90
N VAL A 279 -4.21 -10.95 -10.39
CA VAL A 279 -5.44 -10.96 -9.57
C VAL A 279 -5.31 -11.82 -8.31
N THR A 280 -4.85 -13.07 -8.46
CA THR A 280 -4.66 -14.00 -7.34
C THR A 280 -3.60 -13.55 -6.35
N GLY A 281 -2.52 -12.91 -6.84
CA GLY A 281 -1.48 -12.32 -6.02
C GLY A 281 -2.01 -11.15 -5.18
N TYR A 282 -2.79 -10.26 -5.80
CA TYR A 282 -3.43 -9.15 -5.09
C TYR A 282 -4.46 -9.61 -4.06
N GLN A 283 -5.24 -10.63 -4.37
CA GLN A 283 -6.20 -11.22 -3.44
C GLN A 283 -5.52 -11.81 -2.21
N LEU A 284 -4.48 -12.62 -2.41
CA LEU A 284 -3.69 -13.19 -1.32
C LEU A 284 -3.08 -12.09 -0.43
N TRP A 285 -2.51 -11.08 -1.06
CA TRP A 285 -1.91 -9.95 -0.37
C TRP A 285 -2.94 -9.17 0.45
N SER A 286 -4.08 -8.84 -0.16
CA SER A 286 -5.18 -8.16 0.52
C SER A 286 -5.67 -8.95 1.74
N ASN A 287 -5.89 -10.27 1.62
CA ASN A 287 -6.35 -11.10 2.72
C ASN A 287 -5.39 -11.03 3.93
N ALA A 288 -4.08 -11.03 3.67
CA ALA A 288 -3.08 -10.90 4.73
C ALA A 288 -3.09 -9.52 5.39
N VAL A 289 -3.27 -8.44 4.61
CA VAL A 289 -3.42 -7.07 5.14
C VAL A 289 -4.69 -6.94 5.97
N VAL A 290 -5.82 -7.44 5.48
CA VAL A 290 -7.13 -7.42 6.17
C VAL A 290 -7.05 -8.14 7.51
N LYS A 291 -6.43 -9.32 7.53
CA LYS A 291 -6.23 -10.07 8.77
C LYS A 291 -5.47 -9.22 9.81
N LEU A 292 -4.36 -8.62 9.40
CA LEU A 292 -3.54 -7.78 10.29
C LEU A 292 -4.30 -6.52 10.78
N ILE A 293 -5.11 -5.90 9.92
CA ILE A 293 -5.94 -4.75 10.28
C ILE A 293 -7.00 -5.16 11.33
N ASN A 294 -7.69 -6.26 11.10
CA ASN A 294 -8.73 -6.72 12.03
C ASN A 294 -8.13 -7.08 13.40
N GLU A 295 -7.00 -7.80 13.43
CA GLU A 295 -6.30 -8.14 14.68
C GLU A 295 -5.94 -6.88 15.49
N GLU A 296 -5.43 -5.83 14.87
CA GLU A 296 -5.06 -4.57 15.53
C GLU A 296 -6.30 -3.78 15.99
N LEU A 297 -7.36 -3.72 15.17
CA LEU A 297 -8.59 -3.00 15.54
C LEU A 297 -9.33 -3.69 16.68
N ASP A 298 -9.34 -5.02 16.72
CA ASP A 298 -9.95 -5.80 17.81
C ASP A 298 -9.18 -5.58 19.13
N GLU A 299 -7.85 -5.51 19.10
CA GLU A 299 -7.05 -5.17 20.29
C GLU A 299 -7.36 -3.76 20.84
N LEU A 300 -7.59 -2.80 19.95
CA LEU A 300 -7.92 -1.43 20.35
C LEU A 300 -9.32 -1.35 21.01
N VAL A 301 -10.26 -2.15 20.55
CA VAL A 301 -11.62 -2.25 21.15
C VAL A 301 -11.55 -2.96 22.49
N GLY A 302 -10.81 -4.06 22.61
CA GLY A 302 -10.65 -4.81 23.86
C GLY A 302 -9.98 -4.00 24.98
N LYS A 303 -9.00 -3.16 24.65
CA LYS A 303 -8.34 -2.27 25.63
C LYS A 303 -9.27 -1.17 26.18
N ASN A 304 -10.22 -0.69 25.37
CA ASN A 304 -11.17 0.33 25.79
C ASN A 304 -12.30 -0.23 26.70
N SER A 305 -12.57 -1.53 26.65
CA SER A 305 -13.60 -2.18 27.48
C SER A 305 -13.10 -2.54 28.89
N HIS A 306 -11.80 -2.46 29.18
CA HIS A 306 -11.23 -2.74 30.50
C HIS A 306 -10.88 -1.48 31.33
N VAL A 307 -11.17 -0.28 30.83
CA VAL A 307 -10.91 1.02 31.49
C VAL A 307 -12.22 1.71 31.91
N GLY A 308 -13.33 1.00 31.89
CA GLY A 308 -14.66 1.48 32.33
C GLY A 308 -15.04 1.04 33.73
#